data_ac93170b3ead13c87d0586619aa4b1c2
#
_entry.id   ac93170b3ead13c87d0586619aa4b1c2
#
_cell.length_a   1.000
_cell.length_b   1.000
_cell.length_c   1.000
_cell.angle_alpha   90.00
_cell.angle_beta   90.00
_cell.angle_gamma   90.00
#
_symmetry.space_group_name_H-M   'P 1'
#
loop_
_entity.id
_entity.type
_entity.pdbx_description
1 polymer ?
#
loop_
_entity_poly.entity_id
_entity_poly.type
_entity_poly.pdbx_seq_one_letter_code
_entity_poly.pdbx_strand_id
1 'polypeptide(L)'
;LNPVVGDIDGNVGLIRTARAEAAAAGADLVVTSELVVCGYPPEDLVIRPIVQETIEREIMALASETADGGPALLVGTPWVEGGKLYNGALLLDAGEIVAKRFKHALPNYGVFDEKRIFEAGPLPGPVNFRGVRLGVMVCEDMWTVDVAECLEESGAEILTVLNGSPFEPVSYTHLTLPTILLV
;
A
#
# COMPACT_ATOMS: atom_id res chain seq x y z
N LEU A 1 -3.98 -11.73 -0.10
CA LEU A 1 -5.31 -11.40 0.44
C LEU A 1 -6.30 -11.26 -0.72
N ASN A 2 -7.58 -11.45 -0.44
CA ASN A 2 -8.65 -11.25 -1.42
C ASN A 2 -9.69 -10.28 -0.80
N PRO A 3 -9.42 -8.99 -0.78
CA PRO A 3 -10.30 -7.99 -0.19
C PRO A 3 -11.59 -7.82 -1.00
N VAL A 4 -12.68 -7.55 -0.32
CA VAL A 4 -14.00 -7.26 -0.91
C VAL A 4 -14.22 -5.74 -0.89
N VAL A 5 -14.64 -5.17 -2.02
CA VAL A 5 -14.90 -3.73 -2.11
C VAL A 5 -16.01 -3.32 -1.14
N GLY A 6 -15.70 -2.37 -0.27
CA GLY A 6 -16.61 -1.81 0.73
C GLY A 6 -16.74 -2.60 2.04
N ASP A 7 -16.21 -3.80 2.12
CA ASP A 7 -16.19 -4.60 3.36
C ASP A 7 -14.95 -4.29 4.21
N ILE A 8 -14.93 -3.08 4.81
CA ILE A 8 -13.76 -2.60 5.57
C ILE A 8 -13.45 -3.54 6.74
N ASP A 9 -14.45 -3.93 7.52
CA ASP A 9 -14.27 -4.79 8.70
C ASP A 9 -13.75 -6.18 8.32
N GLY A 10 -14.31 -6.79 7.26
CA GLY A 10 -13.86 -8.08 6.74
C GLY A 10 -12.43 -8.02 6.20
N ASN A 11 -12.09 -6.97 5.44
CA ASN A 11 -10.76 -6.77 4.89
C ASN A 11 -9.70 -6.57 5.99
N VAL A 12 -10.03 -5.81 7.03
CA VAL A 12 -9.17 -5.63 8.21
C VAL A 12 -9.00 -6.94 8.97
N GLY A 13 -10.05 -7.76 9.05
CA GLY A 13 -9.98 -9.12 9.57
C GLY A 13 -8.98 -10.01 8.80
N LEU A 14 -8.95 -9.90 7.46
CA LEU A 14 -7.95 -10.60 6.63
C LEU A 14 -6.53 -10.12 6.91
N ILE A 15 -6.33 -8.82 7.12
CA ILE A 15 -5.01 -8.25 7.48
C ILE A 15 -4.54 -8.81 8.83
N ARG A 16 -5.42 -8.85 9.84
CA ARG A 16 -5.10 -9.43 11.16
C ARG A 16 -4.70 -10.89 11.07
N THR A 17 -5.44 -11.67 10.28
CA THR A 17 -5.13 -13.08 10.04
C THR A 17 -3.76 -13.24 9.40
N ALA A 18 -3.48 -12.50 8.32
CA ALA A 18 -2.19 -12.54 7.64
C ALA A 18 -1.03 -12.11 8.57
N ARG A 19 -1.25 -11.11 9.42
CA ARG A 19 -0.26 -10.68 10.42
C ARG A 19 0.05 -11.80 11.43
N ALA A 20 -0.98 -12.50 11.90
CA ALA A 20 -0.79 -13.62 12.84
C ALA A 20 -0.01 -14.78 12.20
N GLU A 21 -0.32 -15.11 10.94
CA GLU A 21 0.41 -16.13 10.17
C GLU A 21 1.88 -15.73 9.96
N ALA A 22 2.12 -14.45 9.60
CA ALA A 22 3.47 -13.90 9.44
C ALA A 22 4.26 -13.91 10.75
N ALA A 23 3.63 -13.59 11.87
CA ALA A 23 4.24 -13.68 13.21
C ALA A 23 4.68 -15.12 13.53
N ALA A 24 3.83 -16.10 13.25
CA ALA A 24 4.16 -17.52 13.44
C ALA A 24 5.32 -17.97 12.53
N ALA A 25 5.51 -17.34 11.38
CA ALA A 25 6.62 -17.59 10.46
C ALA A 25 7.89 -16.78 10.78
N GLY A 26 7.87 -15.92 11.79
CA GLY A 26 9.00 -15.08 12.19
C GLY A 26 9.29 -13.90 11.26
N ALA A 27 8.27 -13.41 10.55
CA ALA A 27 8.42 -12.23 9.68
C ALA A 27 8.49 -10.94 10.50
N ASP A 28 9.24 -9.96 10.01
CA ASP A 28 9.34 -8.62 10.60
C ASP A 28 8.30 -7.64 10.06
N LEU A 29 7.86 -7.84 8.82
CA LEU A 29 6.97 -6.93 8.11
C LEU A 29 5.96 -7.72 7.27
N VAL A 30 4.71 -7.30 7.30
CA VAL A 30 3.67 -7.72 6.35
C VAL A 30 3.39 -6.58 5.39
N VAL A 31 3.54 -6.84 4.09
CA VAL A 31 3.19 -5.90 3.02
C VAL A 31 1.87 -6.35 2.41
N THR A 32 0.90 -5.46 2.37
CA THR A 32 -0.42 -5.76 1.78
C THR A 32 -0.52 -5.26 0.34
N SER A 33 -1.63 -5.56 -0.32
CA SER A 33 -1.94 -4.98 -1.64
C SER A 33 -2.40 -3.52 -1.53
N GLU A 34 -2.38 -2.82 -2.67
CA GLU A 34 -2.97 -1.48 -2.83
C GLU A 34 -4.43 -1.48 -2.38
N LEU A 35 -4.82 -0.43 -1.63
CA LEU A 35 -6.19 -0.19 -1.14
C LEU A 35 -6.86 -1.41 -0.49
N VAL A 36 -6.07 -2.30 0.13
CA VAL A 36 -6.56 -3.55 0.73
C VAL A 36 -7.70 -3.33 1.74
N VAL A 37 -7.68 -2.19 2.45
CA VAL A 37 -8.67 -1.90 3.50
C VAL A 37 -10.07 -1.71 2.93
N CYS A 38 -10.19 -1.05 1.79
CA CYS A 38 -11.50 -0.81 1.15
C CYS A 38 -11.79 -1.71 -0.05
N GLY A 39 -10.79 -2.48 -0.52
CA GLY A 39 -10.84 -3.21 -1.78
C GLY A 39 -10.59 -2.33 -3.01
N TYR A 40 -10.14 -2.94 -4.12
CA TYR A 40 -9.83 -2.24 -5.37
C TYR A 40 -10.69 -2.78 -6.52
N PRO A 41 -11.26 -1.92 -7.40
CA PRO A 41 -11.29 -0.45 -7.33
C PRO A 41 -12.35 0.08 -6.36
N PRO A 42 -12.05 1.12 -5.57
CA PRO A 42 -12.98 1.62 -4.56
C PRO A 42 -14.09 2.52 -5.11
N GLU A 43 -13.94 3.00 -6.33
CA GLU A 43 -14.88 3.93 -6.99
C GLU A 43 -15.21 5.15 -6.10
N ASP A 44 -16.44 5.67 -6.17
CA ASP A 44 -16.89 6.81 -5.37
C ASP A 44 -17.12 6.49 -3.88
N LEU A 45 -16.89 5.25 -3.46
CA LEU A 45 -17.09 4.84 -2.07
C LEU A 45 -16.21 5.63 -1.11
N VAL A 46 -14.94 5.81 -1.48
CA VAL A 46 -13.91 6.41 -0.61
C VAL A 46 -13.99 7.93 -0.47
N ILE A 47 -14.80 8.61 -1.29
CA ILE A 47 -15.06 10.05 -1.12
C ILE A 47 -16.12 10.33 -0.05
N ARG A 48 -16.80 9.30 0.46
CA ARG A 48 -17.84 9.45 1.49
C ARG A 48 -17.20 9.63 2.87
N PRO A 49 -17.53 10.69 3.63
CA PRO A 49 -16.94 10.93 4.94
C PRO A 49 -17.03 9.75 5.90
N ILE A 50 -18.20 9.11 5.97
CA ILE A 50 -18.39 7.95 6.86
C ILE A 50 -17.44 6.78 6.55
N VAL A 51 -17.08 6.58 5.28
CA VAL A 51 -16.13 5.55 4.86
C VAL A 51 -14.72 5.94 5.29
N GLN A 52 -14.35 7.21 5.11
CA GLN A 52 -13.05 7.75 5.52
C GLN A 52 -12.86 7.64 7.04
N GLU A 53 -13.87 8.04 7.83
CA GLU A 53 -13.86 7.93 9.29
C GLU A 53 -13.76 6.46 9.76
N THR A 54 -14.45 5.55 9.07
CA THR A 54 -14.37 4.11 9.37
C THR A 54 -12.98 3.56 9.09
N ILE A 55 -12.39 3.90 7.93
CA ILE A 55 -11.04 3.50 7.56
C ILE A 55 -10.02 4.04 8.56
N GLU A 56 -10.10 5.32 8.92
CA GLU A 56 -9.18 5.94 9.89
C GLU A 56 -9.25 5.20 11.24
N ARG A 57 -10.46 4.94 11.75
CA ARG A 57 -10.66 4.19 13.00
C ARG A 57 -10.01 2.80 12.95
N GLU A 58 -10.22 2.05 11.87
CA GLU A 58 -9.67 0.71 11.72
C GLU A 58 -8.13 0.72 11.55
N ILE A 59 -7.58 1.69 10.83
CA ILE A 59 -6.13 1.87 10.72
C ILE A 59 -5.51 2.20 12.09
N MET A 60 -6.14 3.07 12.87
CA MET A 60 -5.66 3.39 14.22
C MET A 60 -5.72 2.17 15.16
N ALA A 61 -6.76 1.34 15.01
CA ALA A 61 -6.85 0.07 15.75
C ALA A 61 -5.72 -0.89 15.35
N LEU A 62 -5.50 -1.11 14.05
CA LEU A 62 -4.40 -1.93 13.53
C LEU A 62 -3.03 -1.40 14.01
N ALA A 63 -2.82 -0.08 13.97
CA ALA A 63 -1.59 0.52 14.47
C ALA A 63 -1.38 0.17 15.95
N SER A 64 -2.39 0.37 16.80
CA SER A 64 -2.34 0.03 18.22
C SER A 64 -2.01 -1.45 18.46
N GLU A 65 -2.51 -2.36 17.64
CA GLU A 65 -2.23 -3.79 17.73
C GLU A 65 -0.75 -4.13 17.48
N THR A 66 0.00 -3.29 16.74
CA THR A 66 1.44 -3.51 16.50
C THR A 66 2.33 -3.23 17.73
N ALA A 67 1.78 -2.73 18.83
CA ALA A 67 2.49 -2.53 20.09
C ALA A 67 2.92 -3.85 20.77
N ASP A 68 2.45 -4.99 20.28
CA ASP A 68 2.76 -6.32 20.81
C ASP A 68 4.19 -6.82 20.49
N GLY A 69 4.95 -6.06 19.70
CA GLY A 69 6.30 -6.40 19.27
C GLY A 69 6.37 -7.45 18.12
N GLY A 70 5.24 -7.81 17.55
CA GLY A 70 5.14 -8.67 16.39
C GLY A 70 5.52 -7.97 15.07
N PRO A 71 5.14 -8.57 13.91
CA PRO A 71 5.38 -7.96 12.62
C PRO A 71 4.72 -6.59 12.48
N ALA A 72 5.45 -5.63 11.92
CA ALA A 72 4.88 -4.39 11.44
C ALA A 72 3.97 -4.62 10.23
N LEU A 73 3.12 -3.65 9.92
CA LEU A 73 2.21 -3.69 8.78
C LEU A 73 2.51 -2.52 7.83
N LEU A 74 2.70 -2.80 6.55
CA LEU A 74 2.67 -1.81 5.49
C LEU A 74 1.35 -1.98 4.73
N VAL A 75 0.39 -1.08 5.00
CA VAL A 75 -1.02 -1.24 4.61
C VAL A 75 -1.40 -0.27 3.52
N GLY A 76 -1.95 -0.80 2.41
CA GLY A 76 -2.57 -0.01 1.33
C GLY A 76 -3.96 0.47 1.73
N THR A 77 -4.19 1.77 1.77
CA THR A 77 -5.46 2.36 2.24
C THR A 77 -5.71 3.74 1.64
N PRO A 78 -6.97 4.13 1.41
CA PRO A 78 -7.30 5.53 1.24
C PRO A 78 -6.98 6.29 2.53
N TRP A 79 -6.42 7.49 2.42
CA TRP A 79 -6.07 8.31 3.57
C TRP A 79 -6.32 9.77 3.33
N VAL A 80 -6.93 10.44 4.30
CA VAL A 80 -7.13 11.89 4.26
C VAL A 80 -5.99 12.58 5.01
N GLU A 81 -5.28 13.46 4.32
CA GLU A 81 -4.22 14.29 4.90
C GLU A 81 -4.39 15.72 4.42
N GLY A 82 -4.42 16.69 5.35
CA GLY A 82 -4.59 18.09 5.02
C GLY A 82 -5.87 18.43 4.21
N GLY A 83 -6.95 17.66 4.41
CA GLY A 83 -8.21 17.80 3.70
C GLY A 83 -8.24 17.26 2.27
N LYS A 84 -7.20 16.52 1.86
CA LYS A 84 -7.09 15.85 0.56
C LYS A 84 -7.11 14.35 0.74
N LEU A 85 -7.71 13.64 -0.21
CA LEU A 85 -7.79 12.18 -0.21
C LEU A 85 -6.66 11.60 -1.08
N TYR A 86 -5.90 10.66 -0.53
CA TYR A 86 -4.79 10.00 -1.19
C TYR A 86 -4.98 8.48 -1.24
N ASN A 87 -4.45 7.86 -2.28
CA ASN A 87 -4.16 6.43 -2.30
C ASN A 87 -2.82 6.23 -1.57
N GLY A 88 -2.83 5.65 -0.39
CA GLY A 88 -1.70 5.64 0.52
C GLY A 88 -1.20 4.26 0.90
N ALA A 89 0.05 4.22 1.32
CA ALA A 89 0.70 3.13 2.02
C ALA A 89 1.16 3.63 3.39
N LEU A 90 0.62 3.06 4.46
CA LEU A 90 0.91 3.44 5.83
C LEU A 90 1.72 2.34 6.52
N LEU A 91 2.85 2.72 7.10
CA LEU A 91 3.66 1.82 7.91
C LEU A 91 3.20 1.93 9.38
N LEU A 92 2.70 0.82 9.91
CA LEU A 92 2.24 0.69 11.27
C LEU A 92 3.25 -0.17 12.04
N ASP A 93 3.87 0.37 13.07
CA ASP A 93 4.84 -0.32 13.91
C ASP A 93 4.83 0.26 15.34
N ALA A 94 5.11 -0.56 16.33
CA ALA A 94 5.23 -0.18 17.73
C ALA A 94 4.03 0.61 18.30
N GLY A 95 2.82 0.37 17.79
CA GLY A 95 1.59 1.01 18.23
C GLY A 95 1.21 2.30 17.51
N GLU A 96 1.98 2.72 16.50
CA GLU A 96 1.82 4.01 15.85
C GLU A 96 1.85 3.89 14.30
N ILE A 97 1.36 4.93 13.62
CA ILE A 97 1.62 5.15 12.19
C ILE A 97 2.98 5.83 12.08
N VAL A 98 4.04 5.06 11.81
CA VAL A 98 5.42 5.57 11.80
C VAL A 98 5.80 6.25 10.47
N ALA A 99 5.10 5.93 9.39
CA ALA A 99 5.28 6.61 8.12
C ALA A 99 4.04 6.53 7.23
N LYS A 100 3.88 7.53 6.37
CA LYS A 100 2.86 7.59 5.34
C LYS A 100 3.53 7.86 4.00
N ARG A 101 3.12 7.15 2.95
CA ARG A 101 3.51 7.39 1.56
C ARG A 101 2.27 7.43 0.71
N PHE A 102 2.19 8.40 -0.19
CA PHE A 102 1.05 8.61 -1.05
C PHE A 102 1.45 8.38 -2.49
N LYS A 103 0.61 7.66 -3.23
CA LYS A 103 0.82 7.37 -4.64
C LYS A 103 1.07 8.65 -5.42
N HIS A 104 2.19 8.71 -6.12
CA HIS A 104 2.59 9.85 -6.93
C HIS A 104 1.97 9.78 -8.33
N ALA A 105 2.08 8.62 -8.97
CA ALA A 105 1.59 8.39 -10.31
C ALA A 105 0.16 7.84 -10.27
N LEU A 106 -0.82 8.67 -10.62
CA LEU A 106 -2.23 8.27 -10.66
C LEU A 106 -2.62 7.87 -12.08
N PRO A 107 -2.92 6.58 -12.34
CA PRO A 107 -3.38 6.13 -13.64
C PRO A 107 -4.77 6.69 -13.96
N ASN A 108 -4.96 7.09 -15.22
CA ASN A 108 -6.24 7.60 -15.72
C ASN A 108 -6.48 7.13 -17.14
N TYR A 109 -6.40 5.82 -17.34
CA TYR A 109 -6.56 5.15 -18.63
C TYR A 109 -7.20 3.76 -18.43
N GLY A 110 -7.84 3.22 -19.48
CA GLY A 110 -8.50 1.92 -19.42
C GLY A 110 -9.57 1.88 -18.34
N VAL A 111 -9.38 1.02 -17.35
CA VAL A 111 -10.30 0.84 -16.20
C VAL A 111 -9.95 1.76 -15.01
N PHE A 112 -8.87 2.52 -15.11
CA PHE A 112 -8.39 3.37 -14.02
C PHE A 112 -8.91 4.80 -14.13
N ASP A 113 -9.44 5.35 -13.04
CA ASP A 113 -9.96 6.73 -12.93
C ASP A 113 -9.52 7.35 -11.59
N GLU A 114 -8.24 7.17 -11.25
CA GLU A 114 -7.75 7.59 -9.94
C GLU A 114 -7.61 9.11 -9.80
N LYS A 115 -7.32 9.84 -10.87
CA LYS A 115 -7.19 11.31 -10.83
C LYS A 115 -8.47 12.05 -10.44
N ARG A 116 -9.62 11.42 -10.62
CA ARG A 116 -10.91 11.97 -10.20
C ARG A 116 -11.12 11.82 -8.70
N ILE A 117 -10.52 10.82 -8.08
CA ILE A 117 -10.76 10.40 -6.70
C ILE A 117 -9.65 10.86 -5.77
N PHE A 118 -8.40 10.70 -6.18
CA PHE A 118 -7.23 10.92 -5.35
C PHE A 118 -6.38 12.10 -5.82
N GLU A 119 -5.74 12.76 -4.86
CA GLU A 119 -4.64 13.68 -5.11
C GLU A 119 -3.33 12.94 -5.31
N ALA A 120 -2.47 13.45 -6.20
CA ALA A 120 -1.12 12.92 -6.35
C ALA A 120 -0.25 13.26 -5.14
N GLY A 121 0.43 12.26 -4.61
CA GLY A 121 1.43 12.45 -3.56
C GLY A 121 2.70 13.14 -4.09
N PRO A 122 3.55 13.66 -3.20
CA PRO A 122 4.88 14.13 -3.59
C PRO A 122 5.75 12.94 -4.01
N LEU A 123 6.86 13.21 -4.69
CA LEU A 123 7.89 12.21 -4.92
C LEU A 123 8.35 11.63 -3.57
N PRO A 124 8.35 10.29 -3.41
CA PRO A 124 8.60 9.68 -2.10
C PRO A 124 10.10 9.58 -1.81
N GLY A 125 10.49 9.85 -0.56
CA GLY A 125 11.77 9.39 -0.03
C GLY A 125 11.64 8.03 0.68
N PRO A 126 12.74 7.33 1.00
CA PRO A 126 12.68 6.07 1.73
C PRO A 126 12.14 6.24 3.16
N VAL A 127 11.59 5.16 3.69
CA VAL A 127 11.14 5.05 5.08
C VAL A 127 12.19 4.25 5.86
N ASN A 128 12.58 4.72 7.03
CA ASN A 128 13.43 3.92 7.92
C ASN A 128 12.54 2.91 8.68
N PHE A 129 12.77 1.64 8.43
CA PHE A 129 12.10 0.55 9.13
C PHE A 129 13.13 -0.33 9.83
N ARG A 130 13.23 -0.25 11.14
CA ARG A 130 14.13 -1.07 11.97
C ARG A 130 15.58 -1.08 11.44
N GLY A 131 16.06 0.06 10.96
CA GLY A 131 17.41 0.24 10.45
C GLY A 131 17.59 -0.04 8.95
N VAL A 132 16.55 -0.46 8.24
CA VAL A 132 16.53 -0.66 6.78
C VAL A 132 15.77 0.49 6.11
N ARG A 133 16.28 1.00 5.01
CA ARG A 133 15.64 2.08 4.23
C ARG A 133 14.73 1.49 3.15
N LEU A 134 13.42 1.48 3.43
CA LEU A 134 12.41 0.96 2.51
C LEU A 134 11.99 2.05 1.51
N GLY A 135 12.12 1.78 0.22
CA GLY A 135 11.50 2.54 -0.86
C GLY A 135 10.08 2.01 -1.08
N VAL A 136 9.07 2.77 -0.62
CA VAL A 136 7.66 2.36 -0.72
C VAL A 136 7.02 2.99 -1.94
N MET A 137 6.46 2.16 -2.80
CA MET A 137 5.74 2.52 -4.02
C MET A 137 4.33 1.93 -4.01
N VAL A 138 3.40 2.60 -4.67
CA VAL A 138 2.03 2.11 -4.84
C VAL A 138 1.75 1.92 -6.33
N CYS A 139 1.64 0.66 -6.74
CA CYS A 139 1.21 0.19 -8.06
C CYS A 139 1.88 0.96 -9.23
N GLU A 140 1.20 1.95 -9.83
CA GLU A 140 1.68 2.74 -10.98
C GLU A 140 3.03 3.42 -10.74
N ASP A 141 3.37 3.73 -9.49
CA ASP A 141 4.66 4.34 -9.14
C ASP A 141 5.86 3.51 -9.63
N MET A 142 5.72 2.17 -9.65
CA MET A 142 6.80 1.28 -10.10
C MET A 142 7.08 1.35 -11.61
N TRP A 143 6.13 1.87 -12.39
CA TRP A 143 6.25 2.02 -13.83
C TRP A 143 6.78 3.39 -14.25
N THR A 144 6.92 4.32 -13.30
CA THR A 144 7.44 5.67 -13.54
C THR A 144 8.90 5.74 -13.13
N VAL A 145 9.74 6.23 -14.04
CA VAL A 145 11.19 6.34 -13.82
C VAL A 145 11.47 7.28 -12.64
N ASP A 146 10.77 8.41 -12.59
CA ASP A 146 10.99 9.47 -11.59
C ASP A 146 10.87 8.97 -10.15
N VAL A 147 9.89 8.08 -9.86
CA VAL A 147 9.67 7.54 -8.51
C VAL A 147 10.77 6.55 -8.13
N ALA A 148 11.12 5.63 -9.02
CA ALA A 148 12.14 4.63 -8.76
C ALA A 148 13.53 5.26 -8.60
N GLU A 149 13.91 6.20 -9.49
CA GLU A 149 15.17 6.94 -9.41
C GLU A 149 15.24 7.79 -8.13
N CYS A 150 14.18 8.51 -7.78
CA CYS A 150 14.13 9.30 -6.55
C CYS A 150 14.38 8.44 -5.30
N LEU A 151 13.81 7.24 -5.24
CA LEU A 151 14.01 6.31 -4.13
C LEU A 151 15.45 5.75 -4.12
N GLU A 152 15.99 5.38 -5.27
CA GLU A 152 17.37 4.89 -5.40
C GLU A 152 18.36 5.97 -5.00
N GLU A 153 18.29 7.16 -5.58
CA GLU A 153 19.17 8.30 -5.28
C GLU A 153 19.09 8.75 -3.82
N SER A 154 17.90 8.62 -3.22
CA SER A 154 17.69 8.88 -1.79
C SER A 154 18.19 7.74 -0.91
N GLY A 155 18.74 6.65 -1.48
CA GLY A 155 19.37 5.55 -0.76
C GLY A 155 18.39 4.53 -0.20
N ALA A 156 17.31 4.20 -0.89
CA ALA A 156 16.49 3.05 -0.56
C ALA A 156 17.31 1.76 -0.75
N GLU A 157 17.20 0.85 0.22
CA GLU A 157 17.92 -0.44 0.20
C GLU A 157 17.02 -1.59 -0.30
N ILE A 158 15.72 -1.48 -0.03
CA ILE A 158 14.70 -2.44 -0.48
C ILE A 158 13.53 -1.66 -1.07
N LEU A 159 13.12 -2.01 -2.27
CA LEU A 159 11.91 -1.47 -2.89
C LEU A 159 10.73 -2.39 -2.56
N THR A 160 9.66 -1.82 -2.04
CA THR A 160 8.39 -2.50 -1.74
C THR A 160 7.28 -1.87 -2.54
N VAL A 161 6.48 -2.71 -3.21
CA VAL A 161 5.38 -2.25 -4.05
C VAL A 161 4.06 -2.84 -3.55
N LEU A 162 3.11 -1.97 -3.20
CA LEU A 162 1.74 -2.37 -2.91
C LEU A 162 0.96 -2.36 -4.22
N ASN A 163 0.70 -3.54 -4.75
CA ASN A 163 0.15 -3.67 -6.10
C ASN A 163 -1.31 -4.12 -6.09
N GLY A 164 -2.14 -3.54 -6.95
CA GLY A 164 -3.55 -3.86 -7.19
C GLY A 164 -3.87 -4.06 -8.67
N SER A 165 -2.88 -4.42 -9.48
CA SER A 165 -3.04 -4.57 -10.93
C SER A 165 -4.04 -5.67 -11.28
N PRO A 166 -4.92 -5.45 -12.29
CA PRO A 166 -5.75 -6.49 -12.84
C PRO A 166 -4.88 -7.59 -13.50
N PHE A 167 -5.38 -8.81 -13.45
CA PHE A 167 -4.71 -9.91 -14.16
C PHE A 167 -4.89 -9.75 -15.67
N GLU A 168 -3.80 -9.54 -16.38
CA GLU A 168 -3.73 -9.56 -17.83
C GLU A 168 -2.68 -10.57 -18.29
N PRO A 169 -3.04 -11.59 -19.08
CA PRO A 169 -2.10 -12.63 -19.54
C PRO A 169 -0.87 -12.07 -20.26
N VAL A 170 -1.05 -10.99 -21.03
CA VAL A 170 0.05 -10.31 -21.76
C VAL A 170 1.03 -9.65 -20.80
N SER A 171 0.55 -8.94 -19.78
CA SER A 171 1.40 -8.32 -18.77
C SER A 171 2.23 -9.36 -18.02
N TYR A 172 1.62 -10.49 -17.65
CA TYR A 172 2.32 -11.60 -17.01
C TYR A 172 3.46 -12.13 -17.89
N THR A 173 3.23 -12.30 -19.19
CA THR A 173 4.24 -12.74 -20.15
C THR A 173 5.42 -11.77 -20.22
N HIS A 174 5.18 -10.47 -20.25
CA HIS A 174 6.23 -9.47 -20.31
C HIS A 174 7.06 -9.38 -19.01
N LEU A 175 6.45 -9.62 -17.86
CA LEU A 175 7.17 -9.59 -16.57
C LEU A 175 8.02 -10.84 -16.33
N THR A 176 7.64 -11.99 -16.90
CA THR A 176 8.31 -13.27 -16.63
C THR A 176 9.37 -13.65 -17.66
N LEU A 177 9.21 -13.27 -18.94
CA LEU A 177 10.16 -13.63 -20.00
C LEU A 177 11.59 -13.14 -19.76
N PRO A 178 11.86 -11.91 -19.31
CA PRO A 178 13.22 -11.46 -19.03
C PRO A 178 13.90 -12.27 -17.92
N THR A 179 13.15 -12.73 -16.94
CA THR A 179 13.68 -13.52 -15.82
C THR A 179 14.10 -14.93 -16.26
N ILE A 180 13.39 -15.50 -17.24
CA ILE A 180 13.70 -16.83 -17.81
C ILE A 180 14.96 -16.79 -18.66
N LEU A 181 15.25 -15.65 -19.30
CA LEU A 181 16.42 -15.47 -20.16
C LEU A 181 17.74 -15.20 -19.38
N LEU A 182 17.66 -14.96 -18.08
CA LEU A 182 18.80 -14.69 -17.21
C LEU A 182 19.23 -15.92 -16.39
N VAL A 183 18.57 -17.05 -16.54
CA VAL A 183 18.90 -18.36 -15.98
C VAL A 183 19.45 -19.26 -17.06
#